data_e19e048a512167cc7acb0c95de893679
#
_entry.id   e19e048a512167cc7acb0c95de893679
#
_cell.length_a   1.000
_cell.length_b   1.000
_cell.length_c   1.000
_cell.angle_alpha   90.00
_cell.angle_beta   90.00
_cell.angle_gamma   90.00
#
_symmetry.space_group_name_H-M   'P 1'
#
loop_
_entity.id
_entity.type
_entity.pdbx_description
1 polymer ?
#
loop_
_entity_poly.entity_id
_entity_poly.type
_entity_poly.pdbx_seq_one_letter_code
_entity_poly.pdbx_strand_id
1 'polypeptide(L)'
;MKQWIRVKKALLLSLILLMAWLLPLFQWNGTVLSATAISTDYPAQLMHLANKDSTKILTANGTSDGAALSLQTLGSDLSASWRFDRVGSDGNGTFFKLVNAQSGRLLTPRNYNVSDKTDVILYGSESAQSQHWYVVPVKQDHLGNDLYYKIVNYSDISLALTQGTSGMTLAKYSGTDNQLWLLNADGLQGFAGYCFDG
;
A
#
# COMPACT_ATOMS: atom_id res chain seq x y z
N MET A 1 43.30 -59.98 1.87
CA MET A 1 43.02 -58.58 2.22
C MET A 1 42.56 -57.70 1.03
N LYS A 2 42.99 -57.89 -0.20
CA LYS A 2 42.57 -57.05 -1.38
C LYS A 2 41.13 -57.25 -1.86
N GLN A 3 40.55 -58.43 -1.69
CA GLN A 3 39.17 -58.69 -2.12
C GLN A 3 38.09 -58.03 -1.22
N TRP A 4 38.35 -57.92 0.07
CA TRP A 4 37.38 -57.32 1.00
C TRP A 4 37.20 -55.83 0.80
N ILE A 5 38.24 -55.14 0.33
CA ILE A 5 38.16 -53.70 0.03
C ILE A 5 37.36 -53.43 -1.24
N ARG A 6 37.38 -54.32 -2.23
CA ARG A 6 36.59 -54.20 -3.46
C ARG A 6 35.08 -54.33 -3.26
N VAL A 7 34.67 -55.25 -2.38
CA VAL A 7 33.25 -55.48 -2.04
C VAL A 7 32.67 -54.25 -1.29
N LYS A 8 33.43 -53.70 -0.33
CA LYS A 8 32.99 -52.50 0.39
C LYS A 8 32.85 -51.27 -0.49
N LYS A 9 33.73 -51.09 -1.50
CA LYS A 9 33.60 -50.00 -2.46
C LYS A 9 32.42 -50.15 -3.43
N ALA A 10 32.10 -51.40 -3.84
CA ALA A 10 30.97 -51.66 -4.69
C ALA A 10 29.64 -51.45 -3.96
N LEU A 11 29.55 -51.83 -2.68
CA LEU A 11 28.36 -51.59 -1.85
C LEU A 11 28.10 -50.11 -1.57
N LEU A 12 29.20 -49.33 -1.34
CA LEU A 12 29.05 -47.89 -1.15
C LEU A 12 28.62 -47.15 -2.44
N LEU A 13 29.13 -47.55 -3.58
CA LEU A 13 28.69 -46.98 -4.87
C LEU A 13 27.24 -47.34 -5.24
N SER A 14 26.77 -48.54 -4.91
CA SER A 14 25.37 -48.92 -5.14
C SER A 14 24.40 -48.15 -4.24
N LEU A 15 24.79 -47.86 -2.99
CA LEU A 15 23.97 -47.11 -2.06
C LEU A 15 23.83 -45.62 -2.49
N ILE A 16 24.92 -45.01 -3.02
CA ILE A 16 24.92 -43.63 -3.55
C ILE A 16 24.05 -43.55 -4.81
N LEU A 17 24.07 -44.53 -5.69
CA LEU A 17 23.24 -44.55 -6.89
C LEU A 17 21.74 -44.78 -6.57
N LEU A 18 21.41 -45.52 -5.51
CA LEU A 18 20.02 -45.68 -5.09
C LEU A 18 19.45 -44.38 -4.46
N MET A 19 20.26 -43.60 -3.78
CA MET A 19 19.85 -42.32 -3.24
C MET A 19 19.63 -41.27 -4.34
N ALA A 20 20.32 -41.37 -5.46
CA ALA A 20 20.16 -40.41 -6.58
C ALA A 20 18.83 -40.60 -7.35
N TRP A 21 18.18 -41.77 -7.23
CA TRP A 21 16.90 -42.04 -7.87
C TRP A 21 15.68 -41.72 -6.99
N LEU A 22 15.89 -41.46 -5.68
CA LEU A 22 14.83 -41.06 -4.73
C LEU A 22 14.72 -39.55 -4.58
N LEU A 23 15.66 -38.75 -5.12
CA LEU A 23 15.64 -37.28 -5.04
C LEU A 23 14.57 -36.59 -5.92
N PRO A 24 14.04 -37.17 -7.00
CA PRO A 24 13.01 -36.47 -7.78
C PRO A 24 11.58 -36.56 -7.18
N LEU A 25 11.36 -37.31 -6.10
CA LEU A 25 10.04 -37.41 -5.47
C LEU A 25 9.78 -36.38 -4.36
N PHE A 26 10.80 -35.62 -3.96
CA PHE A 26 10.62 -34.41 -3.17
C PHE A 26 10.66 -33.19 -4.11
N GLN A 27 9.76 -33.14 -5.07
CA GLN A 27 9.36 -31.84 -5.59
C GLN A 27 8.61 -31.14 -4.46
N TRP A 28 9.34 -30.30 -3.75
CA TRP A 28 8.72 -29.24 -3.00
C TRP A 28 7.98 -28.37 -4.03
N ASN A 29 6.70 -28.65 -4.23
CA ASN A 29 5.77 -27.69 -4.74
C ASN A 29 5.56 -26.63 -3.65
N GLY A 30 6.65 -26.00 -3.22
CA GLY A 30 6.59 -24.70 -2.64
C GLY A 30 6.02 -23.83 -3.76
N THR A 31 4.70 -23.64 -3.76
CA THR A 31 4.16 -22.40 -4.27
C THR A 31 4.91 -21.35 -3.51
N VAL A 32 5.97 -20.80 -4.12
CA VAL A 32 6.41 -19.46 -3.79
C VAL A 32 5.12 -18.66 -3.98
N LEU A 33 4.45 -18.37 -2.86
CA LEU A 33 3.55 -17.24 -2.83
C LEU A 33 4.48 -16.11 -3.24
N SER A 34 4.52 -15.87 -4.54
CA SER A 34 5.08 -14.66 -5.10
C SER A 34 4.42 -13.59 -4.26
N ALA A 35 5.22 -12.89 -3.46
CA ALA A 35 4.77 -11.64 -2.90
C ALA A 35 4.16 -10.94 -4.10
N THR A 36 2.85 -10.83 -4.10
CA THR A 36 2.13 -10.13 -5.14
C THR A 36 2.66 -8.73 -4.97
N ALA A 37 3.69 -8.40 -5.75
CA ALA A 37 4.01 -7.00 -5.97
C ALA A 37 2.63 -6.39 -6.21
N ILE A 38 2.22 -5.45 -5.35
CA ILE A 38 0.96 -4.76 -5.52
C ILE A 38 0.99 -4.37 -6.98
N SER A 39 0.13 -5.02 -7.79
CA SER A 39 0.09 -4.81 -9.22
C SER A 39 0.01 -3.30 -9.40
N THR A 40 0.92 -2.72 -10.15
CA THR A 40 0.90 -1.29 -10.49
C THR A 40 -0.35 -0.92 -11.30
N ASP A 41 -1.10 -1.91 -11.73
CA ASP A 41 -2.50 -1.86 -12.07
C ASP A 41 -3.31 -2.06 -10.78
N TYR A 42 -3.52 -0.98 -10.02
CA TYR A 42 -4.63 -0.98 -9.07
C TYR A 42 -5.91 -1.11 -9.90
N PRO A 43 -6.57 -2.29 -9.90
CA PRO A 43 -7.85 -2.42 -10.57
C PRO A 43 -8.81 -1.43 -9.92
N ALA A 44 -9.98 -1.26 -10.48
CA ALA A 44 -11.06 -0.41 -9.95
C ALA A 44 -11.54 -0.82 -8.53
N GLN A 45 -10.65 -1.42 -7.74
CA GLN A 45 -10.88 -1.80 -6.36
C GLN A 45 -10.88 -0.56 -5.49
N LEU A 46 -11.95 -0.41 -4.72
CA LEU A 46 -12.03 0.66 -3.74
C LEU A 46 -11.13 0.37 -2.55
N MET A 47 -10.48 1.40 -2.03
CA MET A 47 -9.54 1.34 -0.93
C MET A 47 -9.99 2.25 0.20
N HIS A 48 -9.76 1.82 1.43
CA HIS A 48 -9.84 2.67 2.61
C HIS A 48 -8.44 3.12 3.01
N LEU A 49 -8.32 4.39 3.36
CA LEU A 49 -7.09 5.04 3.79
C LEU A 49 -7.16 5.25 5.31
N ALA A 50 -6.61 4.31 6.08
CA ALA A 50 -6.58 4.42 7.54
C ALA A 50 -5.34 5.18 8.00
N ASN A 51 -5.53 6.22 8.81
CA ASN A 51 -4.43 6.96 9.39
C ASN A 51 -3.80 6.20 10.56
N LYS A 52 -2.48 6.13 10.61
CA LYS A 52 -1.75 5.37 11.63
C LYS A 52 -1.94 5.93 13.04
N ASP A 53 -1.99 7.26 13.20
CA ASP A 53 -2.09 7.91 14.51
C ASP A 53 -3.44 7.65 15.18
N SER A 54 -4.53 7.79 14.41
CA SER A 54 -5.90 7.71 14.94
C SER A 54 -6.61 6.39 14.65
N THR A 55 -6.06 5.53 13.77
CA THR A 55 -6.72 4.32 13.22
C THR A 55 -8.05 4.60 12.49
N LYS A 56 -8.39 5.87 12.30
CA LYS A 56 -9.60 6.31 11.60
C LYS A 56 -9.36 6.43 10.11
N ILE A 57 -10.46 6.40 9.36
CA ILE A 57 -10.45 6.34 7.89
C ILE A 57 -10.66 7.73 7.30
N LEU A 58 -9.91 8.06 6.25
CA LEU A 58 -10.08 9.28 5.46
C LEU A 58 -11.46 9.30 4.84
N THR A 59 -12.29 10.25 5.24
CA THR A 59 -13.71 10.35 4.89
C THR A 59 -14.03 11.73 4.33
N ALA A 60 -14.84 11.76 3.29
CA ALA A 60 -15.38 12.98 2.71
C ALA A 60 -16.60 13.47 3.49
N ASN A 61 -16.60 14.73 3.91
CA ASN A 61 -17.72 15.34 4.65
C ASN A 61 -18.77 15.99 3.71
N GLY A 62 -18.96 15.41 2.54
CA GLY A 62 -19.90 15.88 1.55
C GLY A 62 -19.49 15.50 0.12
N THR A 63 -20.31 15.85 -0.86
CA THR A 63 -20.13 15.45 -2.26
C THR A 63 -19.87 16.63 -3.21
N SER A 64 -19.84 17.87 -2.69
CA SER A 64 -19.66 19.09 -3.49
C SER A 64 -18.19 19.51 -3.58
N ASP A 65 -17.86 20.34 -4.55
CA ASP A 65 -16.56 21.02 -4.61
C ASP A 65 -16.31 21.82 -3.34
N GLY A 66 -15.11 21.71 -2.82
CA GLY A 66 -14.72 22.34 -1.56
C GLY A 66 -15.09 21.52 -0.31
N ALA A 67 -15.76 20.37 -0.44
CA ALA A 67 -16.09 19.54 0.71
C ALA A 67 -14.83 19.16 1.51
N ALA A 68 -14.91 19.33 2.83
CA ALA A 68 -13.81 19.04 3.74
C ALA A 68 -13.59 17.53 3.87
N LEU A 69 -12.41 17.17 4.29
CA LEU A 69 -12.02 15.79 4.63
C LEU A 69 -11.77 15.68 6.13
N SER A 70 -12.15 14.57 6.70
CA SER A 70 -11.88 14.27 8.10
C SER A 70 -11.53 12.80 8.29
N LEU A 71 -11.11 12.45 9.49
CA LEU A 71 -10.90 11.06 9.88
C LEU A 71 -12.08 10.58 10.74
N GLN A 72 -12.75 9.53 10.28
CA GLN A 72 -13.93 8.98 10.94
C GLN A 72 -13.80 7.46 11.10
N THR A 73 -14.61 6.88 11.98
CA THR A 73 -14.82 5.44 12.01
C THR A 73 -15.48 5.03 10.70
N LEU A 74 -15.09 3.89 10.14
CA LEU A 74 -15.64 3.37 8.89
C LEU A 74 -17.17 3.25 9.00
N GLY A 75 -17.86 3.95 8.11
CA GLY A 75 -19.31 3.86 7.89
C GLY A 75 -19.67 2.84 6.84
N SER A 76 -20.96 2.76 6.52
CA SER A 76 -21.49 1.87 5.48
C SER A 76 -21.64 2.54 4.11
N ASP A 77 -21.36 3.82 4.00
CA ASP A 77 -21.44 4.58 2.75
C ASP A 77 -20.07 4.67 2.04
N LEU A 78 -20.09 5.18 0.82
CA LEU A 78 -18.89 5.28 -0.01
C LEU A 78 -18.05 6.54 0.27
N SER A 79 -18.38 7.32 1.31
CA SER A 79 -17.64 8.55 1.65
C SER A 79 -16.19 8.30 2.05
N ALA A 80 -15.91 7.11 2.59
CA ALA A 80 -14.60 6.66 3.02
C ALA A 80 -13.88 5.77 1.99
N SER A 81 -14.50 5.50 0.86
CA SER A 81 -13.97 4.63 -0.20
C SER A 81 -13.31 5.45 -1.31
N TRP A 82 -12.10 5.04 -1.70
CA TRP A 82 -11.27 5.76 -2.65
C TRP A 82 -10.81 4.85 -3.78
N ARG A 83 -10.90 5.33 -5.02
CA ARG A 83 -10.31 4.70 -6.18
C ARG A 83 -9.01 5.41 -6.55
N PHE A 84 -8.01 4.63 -6.94
CA PHE A 84 -6.70 5.11 -7.36
C PHE A 84 -6.62 5.03 -8.88
N ASP A 85 -6.89 6.13 -9.57
CA ASP A 85 -6.82 6.20 -11.02
C ASP A 85 -5.39 6.53 -11.43
N ARG A 86 -4.69 5.56 -12.04
CA ARG A 86 -3.32 5.74 -12.50
C ARG A 86 -3.26 6.82 -13.58
N VAL A 87 -2.37 7.78 -13.40
CA VAL A 87 -2.12 8.86 -14.37
C VAL A 87 -0.85 8.59 -15.16
N GLY A 88 0.22 8.15 -14.49
CA GLY A 88 1.50 7.89 -15.13
C GLY A 88 2.55 7.40 -14.15
N SER A 89 3.80 7.38 -14.61
CA SER A 89 4.98 7.08 -13.79
C SER A 89 6.18 7.85 -14.29
N ASP A 90 7.10 8.18 -13.37
CA ASP A 90 8.37 8.84 -13.63
C ASP A 90 9.48 8.33 -12.69
N GLY A 91 10.58 9.05 -12.56
CA GLY A 91 11.70 8.67 -11.69
C GLY A 91 11.37 8.58 -10.19
N ASN A 92 10.26 9.15 -9.73
CA ASN A 92 9.78 9.08 -8.35
C ASN A 92 8.77 7.95 -8.12
N GLY A 93 8.28 7.31 -9.19
CA GLY A 93 7.36 6.19 -9.13
C GLY A 93 6.06 6.40 -9.91
N THR A 94 5.04 5.60 -9.60
CA THR A 94 3.70 5.74 -10.18
C THR A 94 2.89 6.76 -9.42
N PHE A 95 2.16 7.61 -10.15
CA PHE A 95 1.30 8.62 -9.56
C PHE A 95 -0.15 8.49 -10.04
N PHE A 96 -1.07 8.91 -9.17
CA PHE A 96 -2.49 8.63 -9.25
C PHE A 96 -3.33 9.89 -9.01
N LYS A 97 -4.56 9.89 -9.52
CA LYS A 97 -5.67 10.66 -8.97
C LYS A 97 -6.37 9.82 -7.92
N LEU A 98 -6.58 10.36 -6.73
CA LEU A 98 -7.34 9.71 -5.66
C LEU A 98 -8.78 10.21 -5.74
N VAL A 99 -9.67 9.32 -6.17
CA VAL A 99 -11.08 9.64 -6.46
C VAL A 99 -11.96 9.12 -5.34
N ASN A 100 -12.73 9.99 -4.71
CA ASN A 100 -13.74 9.57 -3.74
C ASN A 100 -14.88 8.86 -4.43
N ALA A 101 -15.23 7.65 -3.99
CA ALA A 101 -16.19 6.78 -4.67
C ALA A 101 -17.63 7.30 -4.60
N GLN A 102 -17.98 8.03 -3.54
CA GLN A 102 -19.33 8.60 -3.38
C GLN A 102 -19.59 9.78 -4.32
N SER A 103 -18.59 10.65 -4.48
CA SER A 103 -18.75 11.93 -5.18
C SER A 103 -18.14 11.96 -6.58
N GLY A 104 -17.23 11.04 -6.89
CA GLY A 104 -16.40 11.11 -8.10
C GLY A 104 -15.38 12.25 -8.10
N ARG A 105 -15.25 13.00 -6.99
CA ARG A 105 -14.30 14.11 -6.85
C ARG A 105 -12.95 13.65 -6.38
N LEU A 106 -11.95 14.48 -6.65
CA LEU A 106 -10.55 14.21 -6.40
C LEU A 106 -10.06 14.80 -5.08
N LEU A 107 -9.12 14.11 -4.45
CA LEU A 107 -8.28 14.65 -3.41
C LEU A 107 -7.47 15.82 -3.97
N THR A 108 -7.67 17.03 -3.48
CA THR A 108 -7.15 18.26 -4.09
C THR A 108 -6.67 19.26 -3.04
N PRO A 109 -5.44 19.80 -3.13
CA PRO A 109 -5.05 20.96 -2.33
C PRO A 109 -5.95 22.14 -2.65
N ARG A 110 -6.44 22.85 -1.61
CA ARG A 110 -7.34 23.98 -1.78
C ARG A 110 -6.75 25.04 -2.73
N ASN A 111 -7.55 25.46 -3.69
CA ASN A 111 -7.14 26.41 -4.74
C ASN A 111 -5.93 25.92 -5.56
N TYR A 112 -5.71 24.60 -5.63
CA TYR A 112 -4.54 23.99 -6.29
C TYR A 112 -3.19 24.44 -5.73
N ASN A 113 -3.18 25.07 -4.55
CA ASN A 113 -1.98 25.58 -3.91
C ASN A 113 -1.21 24.45 -3.22
N VAL A 114 0.00 24.16 -3.69
CA VAL A 114 0.87 23.13 -3.12
C VAL A 114 1.90 23.82 -2.22
N SER A 115 1.50 24.05 -0.97
CA SER A 115 2.32 24.68 0.08
C SER A 115 2.07 24.02 1.43
N ASP A 116 3.02 24.18 2.33
CA ASP A 116 2.87 23.75 3.73
C ASP A 116 1.62 24.35 4.37
N LYS A 117 0.86 23.54 5.11
CA LYS A 117 -0.40 23.90 5.79
C LYS A 117 -1.59 24.21 4.86
N THR A 118 -1.48 23.98 3.56
CA THR A 118 -2.63 24.08 2.66
C THR A 118 -3.64 22.97 2.99
N ASP A 119 -4.92 23.34 3.15
CA ASP A 119 -6.00 22.36 3.31
C ASP A 119 -6.09 21.45 2.10
N VAL A 120 -6.43 20.20 2.34
CA VAL A 120 -6.79 19.22 1.30
C VAL A 120 -8.28 18.95 1.37
N ILE A 121 -8.95 19.07 0.23
CA ILE A 121 -10.40 19.03 0.06
C ILE A 121 -10.80 18.10 -1.08
N LEU A 122 -12.09 17.90 -1.27
CA LEU A 122 -12.63 17.36 -2.51
C LEU A 122 -12.82 18.46 -3.56
N TYR A 123 -12.46 18.16 -4.82
CA TYR A 123 -12.74 19.06 -5.94
C TYR A 123 -12.93 18.27 -7.25
N GLY A 124 -13.62 18.88 -8.22
CA GLY A 124 -13.80 18.30 -9.54
C GLY A 124 -12.48 17.97 -10.23
N SER A 125 -12.53 17.08 -11.21
CA SER A 125 -11.34 16.69 -11.97
C SER A 125 -10.94 17.81 -12.93
N GLU A 126 -9.71 18.29 -12.76
CA GLU A 126 -9.08 19.28 -13.62
C GLU A 126 -7.79 18.70 -14.21
N SER A 127 -7.16 19.45 -15.12
CA SER A 127 -5.84 19.08 -15.67
C SER A 127 -4.66 19.46 -14.75
N ALA A 128 -4.94 19.89 -13.52
CA ALA A 128 -3.95 20.38 -12.57
C ALA A 128 -3.07 19.26 -12.01
N GLN A 129 -1.77 19.37 -12.13
CA GLN A 129 -0.79 18.42 -11.59
C GLN A 129 -0.87 18.30 -10.06
N SER A 130 -1.34 19.36 -9.37
CA SER A 130 -1.55 19.33 -7.92
C SER A 130 -2.62 18.32 -7.45
N GLN A 131 -3.44 17.79 -8.38
CA GLN A 131 -4.38 16.68 -8.12
C GLN A 131 -3.75 15.29 -8.28
N HIS A 132 -2.46 15.22 -8.57
CA HIS A 132 -1.73 13.96 -8.68
C HIS A 132 -0.96 13.67 -7.40
N TRP A 133 -0.88 12.39 -7.05
CA TRP A 133 -0.30 11.93 -5.80
C TRP A 133 0.56 10.69 -6.01
N TYR A 134 1.74 10.66 -5.41
CA TYR A 134 2.48 9.43 -5.23
C TYR A 134 2.02 8.73 -3.96
N VAL A 135 1.92 7.42 -4.02
CA VAL A 135 1.64 6.54 -2.88
C VAL A 135 2.87 5.67 -2.67
N VAL A 136 3.67 6.02 -1.68
CA VAL A 136 5.03 5.49 -1.52
C VAL A 136 5.10 4.67 -0.23
N PRO A 137 5.48 3.37 -0.31
CA PRO A 137 5.68 2.55 0.88
C PRO A 137 6.82 3.11 1.74
N VAL A 138 6.65 3.10 3.07
CA VAL A 138 7.64 3.62 4.01
C VAL A 138 8.04 2.61 5.10
N LYS A 139 7.25 1.56 5.30
CA LYS A 139 7.55 0.49 6.24
C LYS A 139 7.04 -0.83 5.71
N GLN A 140 7.87 -1.86 5.84
CA GLN A 140 7.53 -3.24 5.51
C GLN A 140 7.56 -4.11 6.77
N ASP A 141 6.80 -5.19 6.76
CA ASP A 141 6.89 -6.23 7.76
C ASP A 141 8.13 -7.12 7.52
N HIS A 142 8.32 -8.14 8.37
CA HIS A 142 9.43 -9.08 8.25
C HIS A 142 9.35 -10.00 7.01
N LEU A 143 8.22 -10.01 6.31
CA LEU A 143 7.99 -10.75 5.06
C LEU A 143 8.16 -9.87 3.83
N GLY A 144 8.41 -8.56 4.01
CA GLY A 144 8.53 -7.59 2.92
C GLY A 144 7.22 -7.00 2.43
N ASN A 145 6.08 -7.23 3.15
CA ASN A 145 4.80 -6.59 2.79
C ASN A 145 4.78 -5.14 3.28
N ASP A 146 4.27 -4.25 2.44
CA ASP A 146 4.13 -2.83 2.79
C ASP A 146 3.06 -2.64 3.86
N LEU A 147 3.45 -2.11 5.02
CA LEU A 147 2.54 -1.85 6.14
C LEU A 147 1.96 -0.43 6.09
N TYR A 148 2.81 0.55 5.79
CA TYR A 148 2.41 1.96 5.77
C TYR A 148 2.94 2.68 4.55
N TYR A 149 2.16 3.65 4.10
CA TYR A 149 2.46 4.49 2.96
C TYR A 149 2.47 5.97 3.38
N LYS A 150 3.32 6.76 2.75
CA LYS A 150 3.13 8.20 2.66
C LYS A 150 2.43 8.54 1.36
N ILE A 151 1.54 9.51 1.38
CA ILE A 151 0.84 10.03 0.21
C ILE A 151 1.37 11.45 -0.01
N VAL A 152 2.20 11.65 -1.03
CA VAL A 152 2.87 12.92 -1.28
C VAL A 152 2.38 13.56 -2.58
N ASN A 153 2.36 14.89 -2.62
CA ASN A 153 1.87 15.59 -3.79
C ASN A 153 2.86 15.52 -4.96
N TYR A 154 2.36 15.32 -6.17
CA TYR A 154 3.18 15.23 -7.38
C TYR A 154 3.99 16.50 -7.64
N SER A 155 3.39 17.69 -7.43
CA SER A 155 4.04 18.98 -7.70
C SER A 155 5.12 19.33 -6.67
N ASP A 156 5.06 18.76 -5.45
CA ASP A 156 6.12 18.88 -4.43
C ASP A 156 6.12 17.61 -3.56
N ILE A 157 7.05 16.70 -3.83
CA ILE A 157 7.19 15.43 -3.14
C ILE A 157 7.65 15.55 -1.68
N SER A 158 8.05 16.72 -1.23
CA SER A 158 8.34 16.99 0.18
C SER A 158 7.09 17.20 1.02
N LEU A 159 5.92 17.41 0.38
CA LEU A 159 4.65 17.68 1.03
C LEU A 159 3.75 16.44 1.02
N ALA A 160 3.38 15.98 2.21
CA ALA A 160 2.55 14.80 2.43
C ALA A 160 1.14 15.15 2.90
N LEU A 161 0.17 14.31 2.53
CA LEU A 161 -1.16 14.31 3.11
C LEU A 161 -1.06 14.04 4.61
N THR A 162 -1.50 14.98 5.42
CA THR A 162 -1.30 15.01 6.86
C THR A 162 -2.61 15.24 7.58
N GLN A 163 -2.85 14.47 8.64
CA GLN A 163 -3.93 14.80 9.59
C GLN A 163 -3.54 16.06 10.35
N GLY A 164 -4.24 17.14 10.10
CA GLY A 164 -4.16 18.39 10.87
C GLY A 164 -5.12 18.40 12.06
N THR A 165 -5.15 19.51 12.78
CA THR A 165 -6.03 19.67 13.96
C THR A 165 -7.52 19.79 13.61
N SER A 166 -7.84 20.30 12.43
CA SER A 166 -9.22 20.57 11.99
C SER A 166 -9.61 19.90 10.65
N GLY A 167 -8.76 19.03 10.10
CA GLY A 167 -9.00 18.38 8.83
C GLY A 167 -7.71 17.89 8.20
N MET A 168 -7.74 17.65 6.90
CA MET A 168 -6.57 17.20 6.15
C MET A 168 -5.81 18.38 5.57
N THR A 169 -4.48 18.35 5.67
CA THR A 169 -3.59 19.39 5.14
C THR A 169 -2.40 18.76 4.39
N LEU A 170 -1.73 19.58 3.59
CA LEU A 170 -0.35 19.31 3.18
C LEU A 170 0.60 19.73 4.30
N ALA A 171 1.59 18.92 4.61
CA ALA A 171 2.70 19.31 5.48
C ALA A 171 4.00 18.66 5.04
N LYS A 172 5.13 19.28 5.36
CA LYS A 172 6.44 18.65 5.11
C LYS A 172 6.49 17.27 5.73
N TYR A 173 6.90 16.29 4.94
CA TYR A 173 7.01 14.91 5.42
C TYR A 173 8.09 14.82 6.48
N SER A 174 7.71 14.38 7.67
CA SER A 174 8.58 14.16 8.83
C SER A 174 8.56 12.72 9.34
N GLY A 175 7.71 11.87 8.75
CA GLY A 175 7.58 10.46 9.17
C GLY A 175 6.75 10.25 10.44
N THR A 176 6.04 11.26 10.91
CA THR A 176 5.12 11.16 12.04
C THR A 176 3.87 10.36 11.69
N ASP A 177 3.25 9.72 12.68
CA ASP A 177 2.17 8.77 12.48
C ASP A 177 0.93 9.38 11.81
N ASN A 178 0.68 10.67 12.00
CA ASN A 178 -0.38 11.42 11.32
C ASN A 178 -0.16 11.65 9.82
N GLN A 179 1.01 11.25 9.27
CA GLN A 179 1.37 11.27 7.84
C GLN A 179 1.45 9.88 7.22
N LEU A 180 1.17 8.84 8.02
CA LEU A 180 1.28 7.45 7.59
C LEU A 180 -0.10 6.83 7.41
N TRP A 181 -0.23 6.07 6.34
CA TRP A 181 -1.52 5.53 5.89
C TRP A 181 -1.42 4.04 5.65
N LEU A 182 -2.38 3.28 6.17
CA LEU A 182 -2.60 1.89 5.82
C LEU A 182 -3.65 1.84 4.71
N LEU A 183 -3.38 1.08 3.66
CA LEU A 183 -4.28 0.89 2.53
C LEU A 183 -4.98 -0.46 2.66
N ASN A 184 -6.30 -0.47 2.75
CA ASN A 184 -7.10 -1.68 2.79
C ASN A 184 -8.10 -1.70 1.66
N ALA A 185 -8.23 -2.85 1.01
CA ALA A 185 -9.28 -3.06 0.04
C ALA A 185 -10.67 -2.98 0.69
N ASP A 186 -11.61 -2.35 0.00
CA ASP A 186 -13.01 -2.34 0.38
C ASP A 186 -13.54 -3.79 0.43
N GLY A 187 -14.25 -4.14 1.50
CA GLY A 187 -14.75 -5.51 1.75
C GLY A 187 -13.84 -6.41 2.58
N LEU A 188 -12.62 -6.03 2.89
CA LEU A 188 -11.82 -6.71 3.92
C LEU A 188 -12.22 -6.19 5.30
N GLN A 189 -13.29 -6.74 5.85
CA GLN A 189 -13.67 -6.57 7.25
C GLN A 189 -12.62 -7.26 8.12
N GLY A 190 -11.69 -6.52 8.69
CA GLY A 190 -10.72 -7.16 9.57
C GLY A 190 -9.55 -6.31 10.03
N PHE A 191 -9.80 -5.11 10.59
CA PHE A 191 -8.80 -4.47 11.45
C PHE A 191 -8.68 -5.11 12.84
N ALA A 192 -9.53 -6.09 13.16
CA ALA A 192 -9.48 -6.82 14.42
C ALA A 192 -8.50 -7.98 14.33
N GLY A 193 -7.20 -7.73 14.44
CA GLY A 193 -6.28 -8.86 14.54
C GLY A 193 -4.78 -8.59 14.45
N TYR A 194 -4.35 -7.39 14.17
CA TYR A 194 -2.93 -7.06 14.33
C TYR A 194 -2.73 -6.39 15.70
N CYS A 195 -2.74 -7.22 16.75
CA CYS A 195 -2.09 -6.86 18.00
C CYS A 195 -0.60 -6.70 17.70
N PHE A 196 -0.11 -5.50 17.79
CA PHE A 196 1.31 -5.23 17.87
C PHE A 196 1.75 -5.62 19.28
N ASP A 197 2.16 -6.88 19.47
CA ASP A 197 2.98 -7.24 20.61
C ASP A 197 4.32 -6.56 20.43
N GLY A 198 4.69 -5.74 21.44
CA GLY A 198 5.78 -4.79 21.50
C GLY A 198 7.20 -5.36 21.41
#